data_1624a431fc947d9e55469bdc44854432
#
_entry.id   1624a431fc947d9e55469bdc44854432
#
_cell.length_a   1.000
_cell.length_b   1.000
_cell.length_c   1.000
_cell.angle_alpha   90.00
_cell.angle_beta   90.00
_cell.angle_gamma   90.00
#
_symmetry.space_group_name_H-M   'P 1'
#
loop_
_entity.id
_entity.type
_entity.pdbx_description
1 polymer ?
#
loop_
_entity_poly.entity_id
_entity_poly.type
_entity_poly.pdbx_seq_one_letter_code
_entity_poly.pdbx_strand_id
1 'polypeptide(L)'
;EYDQQDEIVTQKYGAIVVATGFDTIKLDKYDEYAYSQSKDVITSLELERIMNAAGPTKGHLERLSDGKAPKELVFIQCVGSRCSDDRGKPYCSKICCMYTAKHAMLIRDKYPDTNVTVFYIDVRTPGKNFDEFYRRAVEQYGVNYIKGQVGKVIPQPDGSLLVQGSDLIDNKQILKKADMVVLATAIEPNPDVRKIATMLTASIDTNNFLTEAH
;
A
#
# COMPACT_ATOMS: atom_id res chain seq x y z
N GLU A 1 27.40 5.25 21.98
CA GLU A 1 28.66 4.71 22.52
C GLU A 1 29.12 3.57 21.61
N TYR A 2 30.30 3.73 20.95
CA TYR A 2 30.76 2.76 19.93
C TYR A 2 31.39 1.50 20.55
N ASP A 3 31.70 1.52 21.84
CA ASP A 3 32.36 0.42 22.55
C ASP A 3 31.41 -0.34 23.51
N GLN A 4 30.10 -0.08 23.38
CA GLN A 4 29.08 -0.76 24.19
C GLN A 4 29.03 -2.25 23.84
N GLN A 5 29.09 -3.11 24.86
CA GLN A 5 28.92 -4.56 24.72
C GLN A 5 27.47 -4.95 25.00
N ASP A 6 27.01 -6.01 24.36
CA ASP A 6 25.69 -6.56 24.60
C ASP A 6 25.61 -7.11 26.03
N GLU A 7 24.59 -6.70 26.78
CA GLU A 7 24.28 -7.22 28.11
C GLU A 7 22.94 -7.97 28.07
N ILE A 8 22.93 -9.19 28.58
CA ILE A 8 21.72 -9.98 28.71
C ILE A 8 21.07 -9.69 30.06
N VAL A 9 19.94 -9.00 30.04
CA VAL A 9 19.16 -8.67 31.24
C VAL A 9 17.94 -9.57 31.31
N THR A 10 17.73 -10.25 32.46
CA THR A 10 16.56 -11.09 32.73
C THR A 10 15.62 -10.37 33.68
N GLN A 11 14.37 -10.15 33.24
CA GLN A 11 13.32 -9.52 34.07
C GLN A 11 12.02 -10.31 33.98
N LYS A 12 11.16 -10.17 34.99
CA LYS A 12 9.81 -10.77 35.04
C LYS A 12 8.77 -9.72 34.65
N TYR A 13 7.89 -10.10 33.74
CA TYR A 13 6.80 -9.25 33.26
C TYR A 13 5.45 -9.94 33.48
N GLY A 14 4.39 -9.17 33.71
CA GLY A 14 3.03 -9.69 33.89
C GLY A 14 2.33 -10.02 32.56
N ALA A 15 2.75 -9.38 31.45
CA ALA A 15 2.20 -9.62 30.12
C ALA A 15 3.23 -9.24 29.04
N ILE A 16 3.05 -9.81 27.85
CA ILE A 16 3.85 -9.52 26.66
C ILE A 16 2.92 -9.11 25.54
N VAL A 17 3.15 -7.94 24.94
CA VAL A 17 2.45 -7.49 23.74
C VAL A 17 3.37 -7.74 22.55
N VAL A 18 2.91 -8.57 21.59
CA VAL A 18 3.66 -8.88 20.38
C VAL A 18 3.23 -7.92 19.28
N ALA A 19 4.13 -7.08 18.82
CA ALA A 19 3.90 -6.06 17.81
C ALA A 19 5.07 -6.05 16.80
N THR A 20 5.27 -7.19 16.13
CA THR A 20 6.41 -7.44 15.22
C THR A 20 6.29 -6.80 13.85
N GLY A 21 5.15 -6.13 13.57
CA GLY A 21 4.91 -5.50 12.28
C GLY A 21 4.72 -6.51 11.13
N PHE A 22 4.95 -6.03 9.92
CA PHE A 22 4.81 -6.81 8.69
C PHE A 22 5.85 -6.32 7.67
N ASP A 23 6.14 -7.17 6.70
CA ASP A 23 6.86 -6.80 5.48
C ASP A 23 5.91 -6.68 4.30
N THR A 24 6.34 -6.02 3.24
CA THR A 24 5.63 -6.01 1.96
C THR A 24 6.26 -7.01 1.00
N ILE A 25 5.45 -7.57 0.09
CA ILE A 25 6.00 -8.42 -0.96
C ILE A 25 7.03 -7.68 -1.80
N LYS A 26 8.00 -8.42 -2.31
CA LYS A 26 8.93 -7.90 -3.31
C LYS A 26 8.24 -7.75 -4.66
N LEU A 27 8.56 -6.66 -5.36
CA LEU A 27 7.95 -6.34 -6.65
C LEU A 27 8.76 -6.83 -7.87
N ASP A 28 9.78 -7.64 -7.65
CA ASP A 28 10.63 -8.25 -8.68
C ASP A 28 9.89 -9.17 -9.66
N LYS A 29 8.70 -9.64 -9.27
CA LYS A 29 7.83 -10.48 -10.10
C LYS A 29 6.66 -9.70 -10.76
N TYR A 30 6.67 -8.38 -10.68
CA TYR A 30 5.55 -7.51 -11.10
C TYR A 30 6.02 -6.42 -12.06
N ASP A 31 6.83 -6.81 -13.05
CA ASP A 31 7.39 -5.90 -14.08
C ASP A 31 6.31 -5.15 -14.87
N GLU A 32 5.10 -5.72 -14.93
CA GLU A 32 3.94 -5.10 -15.58
C GLU A 32 3.56 -3.75 -14.97
N TYR A 33 3.91 -3.49 -13.72
CA TYR A 33 3.64 -2.20 -13.07
C TYR A 33 4.78 -1.19 -13.17
N ALA A 34 5.89 -1.54 -13.84
CA ALA A 34 7.02 -0.65 -14.11
C ALA A 34 7.71 -0.05 -12.88
N TYR A 35 7.61 -0.70 -11.70
CA TYR A 35 8.21 -0.21 -10.45
C TYR A 35 9.74 -0.03 -10.57
N SER A 36 10.43 -0.96 -11.21
CA SER A 36 11.89 -0.89 -11.44
C SER A 36 12.28 0.05 -12.60
N GLN A 37 11.30 0.47 -13.43
CA GLN A 37 11.53 1.22 -14.66
C GLN A 37 11.27 2.72 -14.51
N SER A 38 10.48 3.14 -13.53
CA SER A 38 10.14 4.54 -13.29
C SER A 38 10.19 4.88 -11.81
N LYS A 39 10.86 5.99 -11.49
CA LYS A 39 10.92 6.53 -10.13
C LYS A 39 9.56 7.01 -9.61
N ASP A 40 8.62 7.31 -10.50
CA ASP A 40 7.28 7.81 -10.16
C ASP A 40 6.25 6.68 -10.00
N VAL A 41 6.69 5.42 -10.09
CA VAL A 41 5.94 4.26 -9.62
C VAL A 41 6.49 3.86 -8.26
N ILE A 42 5.69 4.05 -7.23
CA ILE A 42 6.11 3.85 -5.82
C ILE A 42 5.12 2.93 -5.09
N THR A 43 5.55 2.39 -3.97
CA THR A 43 4.67 1.66 -3.05
C THR A 43 3.91 2.60 -2.13
N SER A 44 2.84 2.11 -1.50
CA SER A 44 2.10 2.89 -0.50
C SER A 44 2.93 3.25 0.73
N LEU A 45 3.92 2.42 1.11
CA LEU A 45 4.83 2.75 2.22
C LEU A 45 5.80 3.87 1.84
N GLU A 46 6.29 3.88 0.61
CA GLU A 46 7.11 4.99 0.09
C GLU A 46 6.31 6.29 0.04
N LEU A 47 5.04 6.23 -0.40
CA LEU A 47 4.14 7.39 -0.36
C LEU A 47 3.93 7.88 1.08
N GLU A 48 3.66 6.98 2.03
CA GLU A 48 3.55 7.33 3.46
C GLU A 48 4.82 8.03 3.96
N ARG A 49 5.99 7.56 3.55
CA ARG A 49 7.27 8.15 3.90
C ARG A 49 7.46 9.54 3.28
N ILE A 50 7.07 9.73 2.01
CA ILE A 50 7.09 11.01 1.31
C ILE A 50 6.17 12.02 2.01
N MET A 51 4.95 11.61 2.35
CA MET A 51 3.95 12.49 2.98
C MET A 51 4.20 12.77 4.47
N ASN A 52 5.16 12.10 5.08
CA ASN A 52 5.52 12.34 6.48
C ASN A 52 6.40 13.57 6.63
N ALA A 53 6.13 14.43 7.63
CA ALA A 53 6.90 15.65 7.89
C ALA A 53 8.40 15.38 8.15
N ALA A 54 8.75 14.21 8.73
CA ALA A 54 10.12 13.75 8.89
C ALA A 54 10.63 12.94 7.69
N GLY A 55 9.89 12.92 6.57
CA GLY A 55 10.23 12.24 5.33
C GLY A 55 11.26 13.01 4.48
N PRO A 56 11.70 12.40 3.37
CA PRO A 56 12.71 13.00 2.50
C PRO A 56 12.28 14.32 1.87
N THR A 57 11.00 14.51 1.64
CA THR A 57 10.40 15.73 1.06
C THR A 57 9.78 16.66 2.11
N LYS A 58 10.02 16.42 3.40
CA LYS A 58 9.44 17.18 4.52
C LYS A 58 7.90 17.21 4.50
N GLY A 59 7.29 16.14 4.01
CA GLY A 59 5.83 15.98 3.90
C GLY A 59 5.20 16.60 2.65
N HIS A 60 6.00 17.05 1.70
CA HIS A 60 5.51 17.50 0.40
C HIS A 60 5.31 16.31 -0.55
N LEU A 61 4.17 16.31 -1.24
CA LEU A 61 3.92 15.32 -2.30
C LEU A 61 4.68 15.74 -3.55
N GLU A 62 5.71 14.98 -3.88
CA GLU A 62 6.60 15.28 -5.00
C GLU A 62 6.88 14.00 -5.80
N ARG A 63 6.94 14.14 -7.12
CA ARG A 63 7.46 13.09 -8.00
C ARG A 63 8.96 12.94 -7.78
N LEU A 64 9.42 11.69 -7.68
CA LEU A 64 10.83 11.41 -7.45
C LEU A 64 11.72 11.68 -8.68
N SER A 65 11.10 11.83 -9.86
CA SER A 65 11.80 12.14 -11.11
C SER A 65 12.20 13.61 -11.25
N ASP A 66 11.33 14.55 -10.82
CA ASP A 66 11.51 15.99 -11.11
C ASP A 66 11.15 16.93 -9.94
N GLY A 67 10.75 16.38 -8.79
CA GLY A 67 10.42 17.15 -7.59
C GLY A 67 9.12 17.95 -7.66
N LYS A 68 8.28 17.74 -8.69
CA LYS A 68 7.00 18.48 -8.84
C LYS A 68 5.85 17.68 -8.23
N ALA A 69 4.85 18.39 -7.74
CA ALA A 69 3.60 17.76 -7.33
C ALA A 69 2.89 17.10 -8.53
N PRO A 70 2.44 15.84 -8.43
CA PRO A 70 1.68 15.19 -9.49
C PRO A 70 0.31 15.83 -9.66
N LYS A 71 -0.18 15.97 -10.89
CA LYS A 71 -1.56 16.38 -11.20
C LYS A 71 -2.50 15.19 -11.34
N GLU A 72 -1.98 14.08 -11.83
CA GLU A 72 -2.73 12.81 -12.02
C GLU A 72 -2.04 11.70 -11.23
N LEU A 73 -2.66 11.25 -10.16
CA LEU A 73 -2.15 10.19 -9.29
C LEU A 73 -3.08 8.98 -9.35
N VAL A 74 -2.51 7.80 -9.56
CA VAL A 74 -3.26 6.55 -9.67
C VAL A 74 -2.80 5.56 -8.59
N PHE A 75 -3.75 5.05 -7.80
CA PHE A 75 -3.54 3.91 -6.91
C PHE A 75 -3.96 2.62 -7.59
N ILE A 76 -3.14 1.58 -7.47
CA ILE A 76 -3.46 0.21 -7.89
C ILE A 76 -3.57 -0.66 -6.66
N GLN A 77 -4.80 -1.13 -6.39
CA GLN A 77 -5.10 -1.99 -5.24
C GLN A 77 -4.73 -3.46 -5.49
N CYS A 78 -4.54 -4.19 -4.40
CA CYS A 78 -4.33 -5.64 -4.39
C CYS A 78 -3.09 -6.13 -5.14
N VAL A 79 -2.03 -5.30 -5.27
CA VAL A 79 -0.79 -5.73 -5.92
C VAL A 79 -0.16 -6.86 -5.11
N GLY A 80 -0.20 -8.07 -5.67
CA GLY A 80 0.28 -9.30 -5.01
C GLY A 80 -0.61 -9.84 -3.89
N SER A 81 -1.79 -9.25 -3.63
CA SER A 81 -2.82 -9.80 -2.75
C SER A 81 -3.91 -10.49 -3.56
N ARG A 82 -4.53 -11.53 -2.97
CA ARG A 82 -5.65 -12.27 -3.60
C ARG A 82 -5.26 -12.90 -4.93
N CYS A 83 -3.99 -13.28 -5.04
CA CYS A 83 -3.44 -13.98 -6.20
C CYS A 83 -3.78 -15.46 -6.14
N SER A 84 -4.11 -16.03 -7.29
CA SER A 84 -4.28 -17.47 -7.47
C SER A 84 -2.99 -18.20 -7.89
N ASP A 85 -1.96 -17.43 -8.22
CA ASP A 85 -0.64 -17.91 -8.62
C ASP A 85 0.39 -17.75 -7.48
N ASP A 86 1.60 -18.25 -7.71
CA ASP A 86 2.70 -18.25 -6.74
C ASP A 86 3.49 -16.94 -6.67
N ARG A 87 3.13 -15.94 -7.49
CA ARG A 87 3.78 -14.62 -7.47
C ARG A 87 3.40 -13.81 -6.23
N GLY A 88 2.19 -14.00 -5.72
CA GLY A 88 1.65 -13.24 -4.62
C GLY A 88 1.05 -14.09 -3.50
N LYS A 89 0.16 -13.50 -2.73
CA LYS A 89 -0.51 -14.13 -1.59
C LYS A 89 -1.98 -14.40 -1.90
N PRO A 90 -2.53 -15.55 -1.48
CA PRO A 90 -3.94 -15.89 -1.74
C PRO A 90 -4.91 -15.08 -0.88
N TYR A 91 -4.43 -14.45 0.18
CA TYR A 91 -5.25 -13.69 1.12
C TYR A 91 -5.34 -12.20 0.79
N CYS A 92 -6.32 -11.53 1.39
CA CYS A 92 -6.42 -10.08 1.42
C CYS A 92 -5.61 -9.52 2.60
N SER A 93 -4.80 -8.51 2.35
CA SER A 93 -4.02 -7.82 3.39
C SER A 93 -4.86 -7.01 4.38
N LYS A 94 -6.16 -6.82 4.12
CA LYS A 94 -7.18 -6.13 4.95
C LYS A 94 -6.96 -4.64 5.24
N ILE A 95 -5.77 -4.10 5.03
CA ILE A 95 -5.42 -2.71 5.39
C ILE A 95 -5.36 -1.76 4.19
N CYS A 96 -5.13 -2.30 2.95
CA CYS A 96 -4.82 -1.48 1.78
C CYS A 96 -5.96 -0.52 1.41
N CYS A 97 -7.21 -0.96 1.43
CA CYS A 97 -8.35 -0.11 1.09
C CYS A 97 -8.46 1.11 2.02
N MET A 98 -8.16 0.91 3.31
CA MET A 98 -8.27 1.98 4.30
C MET A 98 -7.10 2.96 4.23
N TYR A 99 -5.86 2.49 4.13
CA TYR A 99 -4.75 3.42 4.01
C TYR A 99 -4.75 4.16 2.67
N THR A 100 -5.22 3.53 1.58
CA THR A 100 -5.39 4.22 0.30
C THR A 100 -6.44 5.32 0.40
N ALA A 101 -7.60 5.06 1.02
CA ALA A 101 -8.61 6.10 1.27
C ALA A 101 -8.02 7.25 2.11
N LYS A 102 -7.25 6.96 3.16
CA LYS A 102 -6.54 7.97 3.96
C LYS A 102 -5.58 8.80 3.11
N HIS A 103 -4.70 8.17 2.34
CA HIS A 103 -3.75 8.87 1.48
C HIS A 103 -4.46 9.74 0.44
N ALA A 104 -5.48 9.18 -0.22
CA ALA A 104 -6.25 9.89 -1.24
C ALA A 104 -6.92 11.15 -0.67
N MET A 105 -7.53 11.05 0.52
CA MET A 105 -8.13 12.22 1.19
C MET A 105 -7.08 13.25 1.58
N LEU A 106 -5.95 12.85 2.17
CA LEU A 106 -4.86 13.75 2.55
C LEU A 106 -4.27 14.47 1.33
N ILE A 107 -4.15 13.77 0.20
CA ILE A 107 -3.69 14.36 -1.06
C ILE A 107 -4.70 15.38 -1.56
N ARG A 108 -5.98 15.03 -1.64
CA ARG A 108 -7.03 15.94 -2.10
C ARG A 108 -7.21 17.16 -1.21
N ASP A 109 -6.98 17.01 0.09
CA ASP A 109 -7.03 18.11 1.06
C ASP A 109 -5.87 19.10 0.86
N LYS A 110 -4.63 18.59 0.77
CA LYS A 110 -3.44 19.43 0.64
C LYS A 110 -3.15 19.90 -0.79
N TYR A 111 -3.55 19.12 -1.79
CA TYR A 111 -3.30 19.34 -3.22
C TYR A 111 -4.60 19.23 -4.01
N PRO A 112 -5.50 20.22 -3.93
CA PRO A 112 -6.82 20.18 -4.56
C PRO A 112 -6.76 20.05 -6.09
N ASP A 113 -5.65 20.45 -6.71
CA ASP A 113 -5.40 20.30 -8.16
C ASP A 113 -4.91 18.92 -8.57
N THR A 114 -4.59 18.04 -7.61
CA THR A 114 -4.20 16.65 -7.88
C THR A 114 -5.43 15.77 -8.00
N ASN A 115 -5.70 15.23 -9.18
CA ASN A 115 -6.72 14.22 -9.38
C ASN A 115 -6.23 12.86 -8.88
N VAL A 116 -7.05 12.20 -8.08
CA VAL A 116 -6.73 10.87 -7.53
C VAL A 116 -7.70 9.84 -8.08
N THR A 117 -7.15 8.79 -8.68
CA THR A 117 -7.92 7.63 -9.18
C THR A 117 -7.45 6.36 -8.48
N VAL A 118 -8.38 5.51 -8.06
CA VAL A 118 -8.10 4.23 -7.40
C VAL A 118 -8.71 3.10 -8.22
N PHE A 119 -7.87 2.21 -8.75
CA PHE A 119 -8.34 0.95 -9.32
C PHE A 119 -8.47 -0.10 -8.24
N TYR A 120 -9.63 -0.75 -8.14
CA TYR A 120 -9.95 -1.70 -7.08
C TYR A 120 -10.79 -2.89 -7.58
N ILE A 121 -10.66 -4.03 -6.92
CA ILE A 121 -11.48 -5.22 -7.18
C ILE A 121 -12.80 -5.15 -6.38
N ASP A 122 -12.67 -4.99 -5.08
CA ASP A 122 -13.72 -4.63 -4.12
C ASP A 122 -13.10 -3.80 -2.98
N VAL A 123 -13.91 -2.98 -2.33
CA VAL A 123 -13.46 -2.20 -1.16
C VAL A 123 -13.77 -3.02 0.10
N ARG A 124 -12.76 -3.27 0.91
CA ARG A 124 -12.87 -3.96 2.19
C ARG A 124 -12.55 -3.01 3.32
N THR A 125 -13.56 -2.71 4.12
CA THR A 125 -13.52 -1.77 5.23
C THR A 125 -13.85 -2.48 6.55
N PRO A 126 -12.97 -3.39 7.03
CA PRO A 126 -13.24 -4.19 8.21
C PRO A 126 -13.17 -3.33 9.47
N GLY A 127 -14.31 -2.97 10.01
CA GLY A 127 -14.42 -2.19 11.25
C GLY A 127 -15.63 -1.28 11.28
N LYS A 128 -16.04 -0.89 12.48
CA LYS A 128 -17.16 0.02 12.68
C LYS A 128 -16.80 1.42 12.15
N ASN A 129 -17.69 2.02 11.36
CA ASN A 129 -17.55 3.33 10.72
C ASN A 129 -16.45 3.42 9.62
N PHE A 130 -15.88 2.31 9.17
CA PHE A 130 -14.86 2.34 8.12
C PHE A 130 -15.46 2.45 6.72
N ASP A 131 -16.71 2.01 6.54
CA ASP A 131 -17.44 2.25 5.30
C ASP A 131 -17.72 3.73 5.07
N GLU A 132 -18.12 4.44 6.13
CA GLU A 132 -18.32 5.89 6.10
C GLU A 132 -17.00 6.63 5.79
N PHE A 133 -15.88 6.12 6.29
CA PHE A 133 -14.56 6.69 5.99
C PHE A 133 -14.23 6.57 4.49
N TYR A 134 -14.49 5.40 3.88
CA TYR A 134 -14.35 5.20 2.44
C TYR A 134 -15.32 6.08 1.64
N ARG A 135 -16.60 6.12 2.02
CA ARG A 135 -17.61 6.98 1.38
C ARG A 135 -17.19 8.44 1.38
N ARG A 136 -16.62 8.91 2.47
CA ARG A 136 -16.11 10.29 2.58
C ARG A 136 -15.01 10.57 1.55
N ALA A 137 -14.12 9.64 1.27
CA ALA A 137 -13.12 9.81 0.22
C ALA A 137 -13.74 10.04 -1.16
N VAL A 138 -14.85 9.35 -1.47
CA VAL A 138 -15.58 9.50 -2.73
C VAL A 138 -16.40 10.79 -2.75
N GLU A 139 -17.27 10.98 -1.75
CA GLU A 139 -18.33 12.01 -1.76
C GLU A 139 -17.81 13.40 -1.42
N GLN A 140 -16.87 13.52 -0.49
CA GLN A 140 -16.38 14.81 -0.01
C GLN A 140 -15.05 15.22 -0.66
N TYR A 141 -14.18 14.27 -0.93
CA TYR A 141 -12.86 14.55 -1.52
C TYR A 141 -12.78 14.29 -3.02
N GLY A 142 -13.84 13.76 -3.63
CA GLY A 142 -13.92 13.56 -5.07
C GLY A 142 -12.88 12.56 -5.60
N VAL A 143 -12.50 11.57 -4.78
CA VAL A 143 -11.60 10.50 -5.22
C VAL A 143 -12.34 9.61 -6.22
N ASN A 144 -11.76 9.41 -7.40
CA ASN A 144 -12.34 8.59 -8.45
C ASN A 144 -12.01 7.12 -8.23
N TYR A 145 -13.02 6.30 -7.92
CA TYR A 145 -12.87 4.85 -7.76
C TYR A 145 -13.36 4.10 -9.00
N ILE A 146 -12.47 3.34 -9.65
CA ILE A 146 -12.76 2.52 -10.82
C ILE A 146 -12.72 1.06 -10.41
N LYS A 147 -13.89 0.38 -10.49
CA LYS A 147 -13.95 -1.06 -10.23
C LYS A 147 -13.35 -1.81 -11.41
N GLY A 148 -12.14 -2.31 -11.23
CA GLY A 148 -11.41 -2.97 -12.31
C GLY A 148 -10.00 -3.34 -11.93
N GLN A 149 -9.27 -3.80 -12.91
CA GLN A 149 -7.87 -4.20 -12.74
C GLN A 149 -6.98 -3.46 -13.73
N VAL A 150 -5.79 -3.13 -13.27
CA VAL A 150 -4.71 -2.62 -14.11
C VAL A 150 -3.89 -3.80 -14.60
N GLY A 151 -3.77 -3.94 -15.90
CA GLY A 151 -2.94 -4.97 -16.53
C GLY A 151 -1.50 -4.51 -16.74
N LYS A 152 -1.29 -3.19 -16.97
CA LYS A 152 0.04 -2.67 -17.24
C LYS A 152 0.17 -1.18 -16.92
N VAL A 153 1.38 -0.77 -16.51
CA VAL A 153 1.84 0.61 -16.44
C VAL A 153 3.00 0.78 -17.41
N ILE A 154 2.93 1.77 -18.31
CA ILE A 154 3.89 1.95 -19.39
C ILE A 154 4.51 3.34 -19.24
N PRO A 155 5.82 3.45 -18.88
CA PRO A 155 6.53 4.72 -18.89
C PRO A 155 6.54 5.34 -20.27
N GLN A 156 6.31 6.65 -20.36
CA GLN A 156 6.26 7.40 -21.58
C GLN A 156 7.53 8.28 -21.75
N PRO A 157 7.92 8.62 -22.98
CA PRO A 157 9.11 9.45 -23.22
C PRO A 157 9.04 10.85 -22.58
N ASP A 158 7.84 11.37 -22.33
CA ASP A 158 7.61 12.67 -21.68
C ASP A 158 7.70 12.59 -20.13
N GLY A 159 8.06 11.42 -19.59
CA GLY A 159 8.13 11.17 -18.15
C GLY A 159 6.78 10.88 -17.49
N SER A 160 5.69 10.84 -18.24
CA SER A 160 4.40 10.40 -17.74
C SER A 160 4.28 8.87 -17.75
N LEU A 161 3.22 8.36 -17.13
CA LEU A 161 2.89 6.95 -17.06
C LEU A 161 1.55 6.71 -17.75
N LEU A 162 1.47 5.72 -18.64
CA LEU A 162 0.20 5.28 -19.21
C LEU A 162 -0.28 4.03 -18.45
N VAL A 163 -1.35 4.17 -17.69
CA VAL A 163 -2.00 3.09 -16.95
C VAL A 163 -3.05 2.45 -17.84
N GLN A 164 -2.84 1.19 -18.17
CA GLN A 164 -3.76 0.39 -18.97
C GLN A 164 -4.55 -0.55 -18.06
N GLY A 165 -5.84 -0.37 -18.01
CA GLY A 165 -6.73 -1.14 -17.13
C GLY A 165 -8.10 -1.39 -17.76
N SER A 166 -8.98 -1.97 -16.98
CA SER A 166 -10.38 -2.20 -17.34
C SER A 166 -11.32 -1.57 -16.32
N ASP A 167 -12.47 -1.11 -16.77
CA ASP A 167 -13.62 -0.79 -15.94
C ASP A 167 -14.63 -1.91 -16.09
N LEU A 168 -14.89 -2.63 -15.00
CA LEU A 168 -15.80 -3.78 -15.01
C LEU A 168 -17.28 -3.36 -14.89
N ILE A 169 -17.54 -2.12 -14.49
CA ILE A 169 -18.92 -1.59 -14.43
C ILE A 169 -19.37 -1.20 -15.82
N ASP A 170 -18.55 -0.38 -16.50
CA ASP A 170 -18.85 0.09 -17.85
C ASP A 170 -18.40 -0.89 -18.95
N ASN A 171 -17.76 -2.00 -18.58
CA ASN A 171 -17.21 -3.03 -19.47
C ASN A 171 -16.34 -2.45 -20.59
N LYS A 172 -15.40 -1.56 -20.25
CA LYS A 172 -14.52 -0.89 -21.19
C LYS A 172 -13.06 -0.94 -20.79
N GLN A 173 -12.19 -0.87 -21.78
CA GLN A 173 -10.76 -0.64 -21.56
C GLN A 173 -10.50 0.83 -21.19
N ILE A 174 -9.59 1.03 -20.27
CA ILE A 174 -9.16 2.36 -19.81
C ILE A 174 -7.69 2.54 -20.12
N LEU A 175 -7.38 3.67 -20.75
CA LEU A 175 -6.02 4.20 -20.88
C LEU A 175 -5.98 5.52 -20.12
N LYS A 176 -5.35 5.53 -18.95
CA LYS A 176 -5.26 6.72 -18.11
C LYS A 176 -3.82 7.20 -18.02
N LYS A 177 -3.62 8.46 -18.40
CA LYS A 177 -2.34 9.14 -18.17
C LYS A 177 -2.22 9.46 -16.67
N ALA A 178 -1.04 9.21 -16.10
CA ALA A 178 -0.71 9.51 -14.72
C ALA A 178 0.68 10.15 -14.63
N ASP A 179 0.88 10.97 -13.62
CA ASP A 179 2.16 11.55 -13.26
C ASP A 179 2.86 10.69 -12.20
N MET A 180 2.07 10.01 -11.39
CA MET A 180 2.55 9.11 -10.34
C MET A 180 1.61 7.92 -10.19
N VAL A 181 2.17 6.73 -9.97
CA VAL A 181 1.43 5.51 -9.68
C VAL A 181 1.85 4.96 -8.32
N VAL A 182 0.87 4.59 -7.50
CA VAL A 182 1.08 4.05 -6.16
C VAL A 182 0.56 2.63 -6.09
N LEU A 183 1.44 1.70 -5.76
CA LEU A 183 1.15 0.28 -5.65
C LEU A 183 0.75 -0.08 -4.22
N ALA A 184 -0.49 -0.50 -4.02
CA ALA A 184 -0.96 -1.03 -2.74
C ALA A 184 -0.60 -2.52 -2.65
N THR A 185 0.60 -2.79 -2.16
CA THR A 185 1.22 -4.12 -2.13
C THR A 185 0.64 -5.02 -1.04
N ALA A 186 0.69 -6.33 -1.26
CA ALA A 186 0.41 -7.32 -0.23
C ALA A 186 1.39 -7.20 0.94
N ILE A 187 0.90 -7.55 2.13
CA ILE A 187 1.72 -7.67 3.33
C ILE A 187 2.05 -9.14 3.62
N GLU A 188 3.21 -9.34 4.21
CA GLU A 188 3.69 -10.62 4.71
C GLU A 188 3.99 -10.51 6.20
N PRO A 189 3.81 -11.59 6.99
CA PRO A 189 4.26 -11.59 8.37
C PRO A 189 5.78 -11.43 8.41
N ASN A 190 6.27 -10.74 9.44
CA ASN A 190 7.71 -10.64 9.68
C ASN A 190 8.33 -12.05 9.77
N PRO A 191 9.51 -12.31 9.17
CA PRO A 191 10.14 -13.62 9.15
C PRO A 191 10.35 -14.25 10.53
N ASP A 192 10.55 -13.42 11.57
CA ASP A 192 10.77 -13.88 12.94
C ASP A 192 9.49 -14.27 13.71
N VAL A 193 8.30 -14.03 13.14
CA VAL A 193 7.02 -14.32 13.80
C VAL A 193 6.93 -15.77 14.27
N ARG A 194 7.34 -16.73 13.45
CA ARG A 194 7.30 -18.16 13.80
C ARG A 194 8.20 -18.45 15.02
N LYS A 195 9.38 -17.86 15.09
CA LYS A 195 10.31 -18.00 16.21
C LYS A 195 9.70 -17.42 17.50
N ILE A 196 9.15 -16.21 17.40
CA ILE A 196 8.50 -15.53 18.53
C ILE A 196 7.28 -16.30 19.01
N ALA A 197 6.44 -16.77 18.10
CA ALA A 197 5.27 -17.59 18.41
C ALA A 197 5.66 -18.86 19.18
N THR A 198 6.72 -19.55 18.73
CA THR A 198 7.24 -20.74 19.43
C THR A 198 7.73 -20.39 20.84
N MET A 199 8.49 -19.32 21.01
CA MET A 199 9.01 -18.88 22.30
C MET A 199 7.90 -18.53 23.31
N LEU A 200 6.80 -17.94 22.81
CA LEU A 200 5.67 -17.47 23.62
C LEU A 200 4.52 -18.47 23.68
N THR A 201 4.63 -19.62 23.01
CA THR A 201 3.55 -20.60 22.88
C THR A 201 2.28 -19.97 22.29
N ALA A 202 2.45 -19.03 21.35
CA ALA A 202 1.37 -18.33 20.67
C ALA A 202 0.99 -19.05 19.36
N SER A 203 -0.28 -19.00 18.99
CA SER A 203 -0.79 -19.59 17.75
C SER A 203 -0.52 -18.72 16.53
N ILE A 204 -0.26 -19.36 15.41
CA ILE A 204 -0.17 -18.73 14.08
C ILE A 204 -1.15 -19.38 13.11
N ASP A 205 -1.64 -18.58 12.14
CA ASP A 205 -2.50 -19.09 11.07
C ASP A 205 -1.69 -19.80 9.97
N THR A 206 -2.39 -20.30 8.95
CA THR A 206 -1.79 -20.98 7.79
C THR A 206 -0.88 -20.07 6.96
N ASN A 207 -0.99 -18.76 7.13
CA ASN A 207 -0.18 -17.74 6.45
C ASN A 207 0.94 -17.19 7.36
N ASN A 208 1.15 -17.77 8.53
CA ASN A 208 2.11 -17.38 9.55
C ASN A 208 1.84 -16.04 10.24
N PHE A 209 0.62 -15.51 10.21
CA PHE A 209 0.24 -14.41 11.09
C PHE A 209 -0.13 -14.94 12.48
N LEU A 210 0.20 -14.15 13.51
CA LEU A 210 -0.27 -14.44 14.86
C LEU A 210 -1.80 -14.37 14.90
N THR A 211 -2.42 -15.34 15.56
CA THR A 211 -3.87 -15.36 15.76
C THR A 211 -4.23 -14.83 17.14
N GLU A 212 -5.37 -14.13 17.20
CA GLU A 212 -5.97 -13.76 18.48
C GLU A 212 -6.58 -15.00 19.15
N ALA A 213 -6.57 -15.03 20.48
CA ALA A 213 -7.33 -16.01 21.23
C ALA A 213 -8.83 -15.70 21.08
N HIS A 214 -9.62 -16.70 20.77
CA HIS A 214 -11.09 -16.63 20.71
C HIS A 214 -11.69 -16.89 22.08
#